data_a419d6cba8bba203b9b6899d7ca19ac5
#
_entry.id   a419d6cba8bba203b9b6899d7ca19ac5
#
_cell.length_a   1.000
_cell.length_b   1.000
_cell.length_c   1.000
_cell.angle_alpha   90.00
_cell.angle_beta   90.00
_cell.angle_gamma   90.00
#
_symmetry.space_group_name_H-M   'P 1'
#
loop_
_entity.id
_entity.type
_entity.pdbx_description
1 polymer ?
#
loop_
_entity_poly.entity_id
_entity_poly.type
_entity_poly.pdbx_seq_one_letter_code
_entity_poly.pdbx_strand_id
1 'polypeptide(L)'
;MGRPPLHSSPLFEHNRVTYATGPTHSSYSRDQFATDSGLDRDLSSDDVITLAHMADSTASSTPRPVPSHEDRPVYVIGGGPGGLATAYALRAQGVRAVVLEKSDQVGASWRRHYDRLHLHTTRRLSGLPGLAMPRSFGRWVSRDNVVRYLEKYAEHHQLEIVTGVEVSRVEPAPGGDGWLLHATGGRELTGRAVVVATGHNHTPRLPEWPGRDSYTGELLHAGDYRNPAPYTGRDVLVVGVGNTGAEIAVDLVEGGASRVRLAVRTAPHIVRRSTAGWAAQFTGILVRRLPVRLVDALAGPMAKVSVPDLSAQGLPRPDTGLYSRVNEGSIPVQDVGLINAVRKGRVEVVAAVEGFEEDKVVLADGRRIDPDVVIAATGYVRALEGIVGHLDVLDGRGRPVVHGAHTPKKAPGLYFTGFTNPISGMFRELALDAEKIAKAVARTAQKAEKAEKAAERATSKAGAGATAGAKTGARDTGDTRAAR
;
A
#
# COMPACT_ATOMS: atom_id res chain seq x y z
N MET A 1 -18.70 1.59 -55.69
CA MET A 1 -19.68 0.48 -55.80
C MET A 1 -19.16 -0.70 -55.02
N GLY A 2 -19.93 -1.28 -54.10
CA GLY A 2 -19.64 -2.57 -53.47
C GLY A 2 -19.13 -2.51 -52.03
N ARG A 3 -20.01 -2.41 -51.05
CA ARG A 3 -19.76 -2.84 -49.65
C ARG A 3 -19.94 -4.38 -49.57
N PRO A 4 -19.14 -5.10 -48.80
CA PRO A 4 -19.48 -6.46 -48.37
C PRO A 4 -20.15 -6.47 -46.98
N PRO A 5 -20.83 -7.55 -46.61
CA PRO A 5 -21.87 -7.56 -45.57
C PRO A 5 -21.38 -7.92 -44.16
N LEU A 6 -22.21 -7.54 -43.21
CA LEU A 6 -22.15 -7.88 -41.79
C LEU A 6 -22.35 -9.42 -41.59
N HIS A 7 -21.50 -10.04 -40.78
CA HIS A 7 -21.75 -11.36 -40.20
C HIS A 7 -21.86 -11.27 -38.68
N SER A 8 -22.93 -11.91 -38.24
CA SER A 8 -23.48 -12.07 -36.90
C SER A 8 -22.56 -12.81 -35.94
N SER A 9 -22.62 -12.40 -34.67
CA SER A 9 -22.07 -13.11 -33.49
C SER A 9 -22.78 -14.42 -33.19
N PRO A 10 -22.12 -15.41 -32.58
CA PRO A 10 -22.80 -16.43 -31.79
C PRO A 10 -22.58 -16.32 -30.30
N LEU A 11 -23.62 -16.53 -29.62
CA LEU A 11 -24.02 -16.89 -28.27
C LEU A 11 -22.96 -17.48 -27.31
N PHE A 12 -23.04 -17.00 -26.09
CA PHE A 12 -22.40 -17.53 -24.88
C PHE A 12 -22.94 -18.95 -24.55
N GLU A 13 -22.04 -19.91 -24.46
CA GLU A 13 -22.28 -21.17 -23.76
C GLU A 13 -21.57 -21.19 -22.40
N HIS A 14 -22.35 -21.55 -21.39
CA HIS A 14 -21.91 -21.75 -20.01
C HIS A 14 -21.11 -23.05 -19.87
N ASN A 15 -19.83 -22.97 -19.51
CA ASN A 15 -19.08 -24.13 -19.03
C ASN A 15 -18.96 -24.06 -17.49
N ARG A 16 -19.76 -24.93 -16.84
CA ARG A 16 -19.57 -25.32 -15.44
C ARG A 16 -18.33 -26.20 -15.34
N VAL A 17 -17.33 -25.75 -14.61
CA VAL A 17 -16.19 -26.59 -14.19
C VAL A 17 -16.52 -27.12 -12.79
N THR A 18 -16.73 -28.44 -12.73
CA THR A 18 -16.82 -29.21 -11.49
C THR A 18 -15.42 -29.49 -10.96
N TYR A 19 -15.12 -29.07 -9.74
CA TYR A 19 -13.90 -29.47 -9.04
C TYR A 19 -14.11 -30.83 -8.36
N ALA A 20 -13.29 -31.80 -8.74
CA ALA A 20 -13.17 -33.09 -8.07
C ALA A 20 -12.32 -32.91 -6.79
N THR A 21 -12.89 -33.31 -5.66
CA THR A 21 -12.19 -33.41 -4.37
C THR A 21 -11.39 -34.72 -4.32
N GLY A 22 -10.07 -34.63 -4.15
CA GLY A 22 -9.21 -35.74 -3.77
C GLY A 22 -8.46 -35.40 -2.46
N PRO A 23 -8.28 -36.34 -1.55
CA PRO A 23 -7.77 -36.06 -0.21
C PRO A 23 -6.25 -36.07 -0.14
N THR A 24 -5.66 -35.04 0.46
CA THR A 24 -4.29 -35.14 0.97
C THR A 24 -4.29 -34.78 2.46
N HIS A 25 -4.08 -35.83 3.27
CA HIS A 25 -3.72 -35.73 4.68
C HIS A 25 -2.38 -35.00 4.82
N SER A 26 -2.35 -33.93 5.58
CA SER A 26 -1.18 -33.49 6.31
C SER A 26 -1.62 -32.98 7.68
N SER A 27 -1.42 -33.83 8.66
CA SER A 27 -1.58 -33.54 10.07
C SER A 27 -0.49 -32.58 10.53
N TYR A 28 -0.86 -31.34 10.83
CA TYR A 28 -0.06 -30.47 11.69
C TYR A 28 -0.87 -30.16 12.95
N SER A 29 -0.29 -30.55 14.08
CA SER A 29 -0.89 -30.51 15.40
C SER A 29 -1.28 -29.09 15.83
N ARG A 30 -2.44 -29.01 16.46
CA ARG A 30 -3.11 -27.82 16.97
C ARG A 30 -2.60 -27.34 18.34
N ASP A 31 -1.47 -27.86 18.82
CA ASP A 31 -1.08 -27.68 20.22
C ASP A 31 0.20 -26.84 20.38
N GLN A 32 0.10 -25.51 20.22
CA GLN A 32 1.12 -24.60 20.75
C GLN A 32 0.64 -23.15 21.07
N PHE A 33 -0.66 -22.93 21.24
CA PHE A 33 -1.17 -21.61 21.66
C PHE A 33 -2.21 -21.66 22.79
N ALA A 34 -2.01 -22.53 23.76
CA ALA A 34 -2.84 -22.53 24.96
C ALA A 34 -1.94 -22.54 26.18
N THR A 35 -1.59 -21.37 26.70
CA THR A 35 -1.36 -21.08 28.12
C THR A 35 -1.21 -19.56 28.26
N ASP A 36 -2.24 -18.88 28.59
CA ASP A 36 -2.44 -17.94 29.68
C ASP A 36 -3.73 -17.13 29.47
N SER A 37 -4.79 -17.57 30.08
CA SER A 37 -5.87 -16.82 30.70
C SER A 37 -7.11 -17.73 30.78
N GLY A 38 -7.37 -18.25 31.95
CA GLY A 38 -8.59 -18.98 32.24
C GLY A 38 -9.81 -18.04 32.18
N LEU A 39 -10.78 -18.45 31.40
CA LEU A 39 -12.21 -18.21 31.59
C LEU A 39 -12.95 -19.08 30.59
N ASP A 40 -13.33 -20.29 31.07
CA ASP A 40 -14.33 -21.13 30.43
C ASP A 40 -15.65 -20.36 30.34
N ARG A 41 -16.19 -20.26 29.15
CA ARG A 41 -17.63 -20.22 28.90
C ARG A 41 -17.92 -20.88 27.55
N ASP A 42 -18.62 -21.99 27.62
CA ASP A 42 -19.30 -22.67 26.53
C ASP A 42 -20.12 -21.66 25.70
N LEU A 43 -19.85 -21.60 24.41
CA LEU A 43 -20.74 -21.00 23.42
C LEU A 43 -21.05 -22.03 22.35
N SER A 44 -22.33 -22.30 22.23
CA SER A 44 -22.95 -23.26 21.32
C SER A 44 -22.81 -22.84 19.85
N SER A 45 -22.88 -23.84 18.98
CA SER A 45 -22.57 -23.86 17.55
C SER A 45 -23.59 -23.16 16.63
N ASP A 46 -24.25 -22.07 17.02
CA ASP A 46 -25.38 -21.51 16.25
C ASP A 46 -25.31 -20.01 15.89
N ASP A 47 -24.11 -19.37 15.93
CA ASP A 47 -23.96 -17.98 15.49
C ASP A 47 -23.10 -17.83 14.23
N VAL A 48 -23.48 -18.51 13.14
CA VAL A 48 -23.10 -18.13 11.78
C VAL A 48 -24.08 -17.07 11.29
N ILE A 49 -23.77 -15.80 11.48
CA ILE A 49 -24.59 -14.70 10.95
C ILE A 49 -24.45 -14.68 9.44
N THR A 50 -25.47 -15.18 8.81
CA THR A 50 -25.82 -15.16 7.40
C THR A 50 -25.92 -13.73 6.86
N LEU A 51 -24.96 -13.30 6.02
CA LEU A 51 -25.07 -12.13 5.14
C LEU A 51 -25.54 -12.55 3.74
N ALA A 52 -26.60 -13.36 3.69
CA ALA A 52 -27.23 -13.80 2.44
C ALA A 52 -28.74 -13.77 2.56
N HIS A 53 -29.36 -12.61 2.74
CA HIS A 53 -30.77 -12.38 2.44
C HIS A 53 -31.06 -10.88 2.29
N MET A 54 -30.82 -10.35 1.09
CA MET A 54 -31.50 -9.15 0.58
C MET A 54 -31.76 -9.31 -0.93
N ALA A 55 -32.55 -10.29 -1.28
CA ALA A 55 -33.30 -10.28 -2.52
C ALA A 55 -34.76 -10.65 -2.17
N ASP A 56 -35.65 -9.81 -2.62
CA ASP A 56 -37.12 -9.90 -2.52
C ASP A 56 -37.78 -9.40 -1.23
N SER A 57 -38.11 -8.12 -1.22
CA SER A 57 -39.42 -7.66 -0.76
C SER A 57 -39.73 -6.30 -1.40
N THR A 58 -40.70 -6.28 -2.30
CA THR A 58 -41.44 -5.08 -2.70
C THR A 58 -42.20 -4.55 -1.47
N ALA A 59 -41.56 -3.63 -0.76
CA ALA A 59 -42.17 -2.89 0.34
C ALA A 59 -41.77 -1.43 0.23
N SER A 60 -42.76 -0.57 0.02
CA SER A 60 -42.87 0.87 0.29
C SER A 60 -41.57 1.63 0.40
N SER A 61 -41.21 2.35 -0.66
CA SER A 61 -40.05 3.24 -0.73
C SER A 61 -40.28 4.53 0.07
N THR A 62 -40.15 4.47 1.38
CA THR A 62 -39.72 5.63 2.15
C THR A 62 -38.23 5.78 1.90
N PRO A 63 -37.73 6.93 1.38
CA PRO A 63 -36.29 7.17 1.22
C PRO A 63 -35.65 7.00 2.60
N ARG A 64 -34.65 6.09 2.74
CA ARG A 64 -33.82 6.06 3.96
C ARG A 64 -33.24 7.47 4.14
N PRO A 65 -33.32 8.06 5.34
CA PRO A 65 -32.71 9.35 5.60
C PRO A 65 -31.22 9.25 5.20
N VAL A 66 -30.77 10.20 4.41
CA VAL A 66 -29.34 10.31 4.07
C VAL A 66 -28.58 10.48 5.38
N PRO A 67 -27.60 9.60 5.68
CA PRO A 67 -26.83 9.70 6.92
C PRO A 67 -26.25 11.11 7.07
N SER A 68 -26.27 11.65 8.29
CA SER A 68 -25.64 12.94 8.57
C SER A 68 -24.12 12.84 8.22
N HIS A 69 -23.46 13.97 8.00
CA HIS A 69 -22.03 13.99 7.69
C HIS A 69 -21.23 13.22 8.76
N GLU A 70 -21.62 13.29 10.04
CA GLU A 70 -20.96 12.64 11.16
C GLU A 70 -21.15 11.11 11.15
N ASP A 71 -22.27 10.61 10.64
CA ASP A 71 -22.56 9.18 10.53
C ASP A 71 -21.84 8.50 9.36
N ARG A 72 -21.34 9.30 8.40
CA ARG A 72 -20.60 8.76 7.25
C ARG A 72 -19.24 8.21 7.69
N PRO A 73 -18.84 7.01 7.21
CA PRO A 73 -17.55 6.43 7.56
C PRO A 73 -16.39 7.20 6.92
N VAL A 74 -15.19 6.97 7.46
CA VAL A 74 -13.94 7.23 6.74
C VAL A 74 -13.63 6.00 5.90
N TYR A 75 -13.52 6.16 4.59
CA TYR A 75 -13.09 5.07 3.73
C TYR A 75 -11.57 5.00 3.66
N VAL A 76 -11.02 3.80 3.85
CA VAL A 76 -9.60 3.49 3.71
C VAL A 76 -9.42 2.58 2.51
N ILE A 77 -8.77 3.06 1.45
CA ILE A 77 -8.59 2.33 0.20
C ILE A 77 -7.31 1.50 0.27
N GLY A 78 -7.46 0.18 0.37
CA GLY A 78 -6.38 -0.82 0.43
C GLY A 78 -6.27 -1.53 1.77
N GLY A 79 -6.35 -2.86 1.76
CA GLY A 79 -6.24 -3.78 2.90
C GLY A 79 -4.82 -4.24 3.22
N GLY A 80 -3.81 -3.43 2.87
CA GLY A 80 -2.42 -3.63 3.24
C GLY A 80 -2.08 -3.10 4.64
N PRO A 81 -0.80 -3.17 5.07
CA PRO A 81 -0.39 -2.77 6.42
C PRO A 81 -0.74 -1.30 6.74
N GLY A 82 -0.67 -0.39 5.76
CA GLY A 82 -1.02 1.02 5.95
C GLY A 82 -2.50 1.23 6.19
N GLY A 83 -3.35 0.55 5.40
CA GLY A 83 -4.80 0.66 5.56
C GLY A 83 -5.29 0.04 6.85
N LEU A 84 -4.83 -1.16 7.19
CA LEU A 84 -5.20 -1.83 8.44
C LEU A 84 -4.78 -1.03 9.68
N ALA A 85 -3.54 -0.50 9.69
CA ALA A 85 -3.06 0.36 10.77
C ALA A 85 -3.90 1.62 10.91
N THR A 86 -4.28 2.24 9.78
CA THR A 86 -5.09 3.47 9.77
C THR A 86 -6.51 3.20 10.24
N ALA A 87 -7.14 2.11 9.80
CA ALA A 87 -8.48 1.73 10.25
C ALA A 87 -8.53 1.49 11.76
N TYR A 88 -7.54 0.76 12.30
CA TYR A 88 -7.41 0.58 13.76
C TYR A 88 -7.25 1.92 14.47
N ALA A 89 -6.34 2.78 14.02
CA ALA A 89 -6.06 4.04 14.67
C ALA A 89 -7.28 4.99 14.65
N LEU A 90 -8.06 5.01 13.57
CA LEU A 90 -9.32 5.74 13.46
C LEU A 90 -10.34 5.22 14.47
N ARG A 91 -10.54 3.90 14.53
CA ARG A 91 -11.43 3.26 15.50
C ARG A 91 -11.03 3.58 16.95
N ALA A 92 -9.73 3.58 17.26
CA ALA A 92 -9.22 3.95 18.57
C ALA A 92 -9.50 5.42 18.96
N GLN A 93 -9.83 6.28 17.98
CA GLN A 93 -10.32 7.65 18.18
C GLN A 93 -11.85 7.78 18.14
N GLY A 94 -12.59 6.65 18.15
CA GLY A 94 -14.05 6.64 18.04
C GLY A 94 -14.58 6.96 16.65
N VAL A 95 -13.74 6.86 15.62
CA VAL A 95 -14.09 7.18 14.24
C VAL A 95 -14.39 5.88 13.49
N ARG A 96 -15.61 5.74 12.94
CA ARG A 96 -15.95 4.59 12.08
C ARG A 96 -15.11 4.64 10.81
N ALA A 97 -14.40 3.54 10.52
CA ALA A 97 -13.58 3.38 9.32
C ALA A 97 -13.93 2.07 8.61
N VAL A 98 -14.06 2.13 7.28
CA VAL A 98 -14.32 0.98 6.42
C VAL A 98 -13.16 0.83 5.46
N VAL A 99 -12.49 -0.33 5.48
CA VAL A 99 -11.43 -0.67 4.56
C VAL A 99 -12.04 -1.25 3.29
N LEU A 100 -11.69 -0.71 2.13
CA LEU A 100 -12.06 -1.22 0.81
C LEU A 100 -10.84 -1.90 0.20
N GLU A 101 -10.89 -3.21 0.02
CA GLU A 101 -9.80 -4.00 -0.56
C GLU A 101 -10.26 -4.63 -1.89
N LYS A 102 -9.49 -4.45 -2.96
CA LYS A 102 -9.84 -4.98 -4.28
C LYS A 102 -9.72 -6.49 -4.41
N SER A 103 -8.82 -7.09 -3.63
CA SER A 103 -8.64 -8.55 -3.61
C SER A 103 -9.66 -9.21 -2.69
N ASP A 104 -9.72 -10.52 -2.72
CA ASP A 104 -10.59 -11.34 -1.88
C ASP A 104 -10.13 -11.41 -0.40
N GLN A 105 -8.92 -10.94 -0.09
CA GLN A 105 -8.33 -11.03 1.24
C GLN A 105 -7.31 -9.90 1.51
N VAL A 106 -7.06 -9.63 2.79
CA VAL A 106 -6.10 -8.62 3.23
C VAL A 106 -4.65 -9.04 2.93
N GLY A 107 -3.77 -8.05 2.79
CA GLY A 107 -2.34 -8.30 2.56
C GLY A 107 -2.02 -8.90 1.19
N ALA A 108 -2.89 -8.76 0.19
CA ALA A 108 -2.77 -9.37 -1.13
C ALA A 108 -1.44 -9.08 -1.83
N SER A 109 -0.89 -7.86 -1.72
CA SER A 109 0.41 -7.53 -2.29
C SER A 109 1.54 -8.35 -1.66
N TRP A 110 1.49 -8.61 -0.35
CA TRP A 110 2.46 -9.44 0.36
C TRP A 110 2.40 -10.90 -0.08
N ARG A 111 1.22 -11.46 -0.30
CA ARG A 111 1.04 -12.83 -0.80
C ARG A 111 1.66 -13.05 -2.16
N ARG A 112 1.70 -12.02 -3.01
CA ARG A 112 2.25 -12.08 -4.36
C ARG A 112 3.75 -11.91 -4.44
N HIS A 113 4.44 -11.57 -3.35
CA HIS A 113 5.90 -11.52 -3.33
C HIS A 113 6.54 -12.90 -3.36
N TYR A 114 7.82 -12.95 -3.74
CA TYR A 114 8.63 -14.17 -3.81
C TYR A 114 8.86 -14.80 -2.43
N ASP A 115 9.10 -16.12 -2.41
CA ASP A 115 9.05 -16.96 -1.20
C ASP A 115 10.12 -16.59 -0.17
N ARG A 116 11.35 -16.27 -0.63
CA ARG A 116 12.45 -15.93 0.28
C ARG A 116 12.35 -14.52 0.88
N LEU A 117 11.39 -13.70 0.51
CA LEU A 117 11.29 -12.33 1.00
C LEU A 117 11.16 -12.28 2.52
N HIS A 118 12.03 -11.49 3.14
CA HIS A 118 11.95 -11.14 4.55
C HIS A 118 11.95 -9.63 4.72
N LEU A 119 11.31 -9.14 5.78
CA LEU A 119 11.45 -7.73 6.14
C LEU A 119 12.93 -7.38 6.34
N HIS A 120 13.38 -6.31 5.70
CA HIS A 120 14.72 -5.74 5.93
C HIS A 120 14.81 -4.99 7.27
N THR A 121 13.67 -4.78 7.91
CA THR A 121 13.52 -4.13 9.21
C THR A 121 13.29 -5.16 10.30
N THR A 122 13.70 -4.83 11.51
CA THR A 122 13.56 -5.76 12.63
C THR A 122 12.10 -5.93 13.03
N ARG A 123 11.68 -7.14 13.36
CA ARG A 123 10.36 -7.46 13.89
C ARG A 123 9.91 -6.49 14.99
N ARG A 124 10.83 -6.14 15.90
CA ARG A 124 10.55 -5.27 17.05
C ARG A 124 10.06 -3.87 16.67
N LEU A 125 10.48 -3.37 15.50
CA LEU A 125 10.10 -2.04 14.99
C LEU A 125 9.13 -2.11 13.80
N SER A 126 8.59 -3.29 13.50
CA SER A 126 7.68 -3.51 12.38
C SER A 126 6.26 -3.88 12.81
N GLY A 127 5.95 -3.87 14.11
CA GLY A 127 4.59 -4.03 14.62
C GLY A 127 3.73 -2.81 14.26
N LEU A 128 2.46 -3.07 13.96
CA LEU A 128 1.43 -2.05 13.77
C LEU A 128 0.83 -1.64 15.13
N PRO A 129 0.14 -0.49 15.24
CA PRO A 129 -0.45 -0.02 16.49
C PRO A 129 -1.40 -1.05 17.09
N GLY A 130 -1.33 -1.26 18.40
CA GLY A 130 -2.23 -2.14 19.13
C GLY A 130 -1.86 -3.64 19.11
N LEU A 131 -0.99 -4.10 18.19
CA LEU A 131 -0.57 -5.51 18.15
C LEU A 131 0.89 -5.64 17.70
N ALA A 132 1.75 -6.17 18.56
CA ALA A 132 3.14 -6.46 18.20
C ALA A 132 3.24 -7.76 17.38
N MET A 133 4.24 -7.84 16.49
CA MET A 133 4.53 -9.10 15.80
C MET A 133 5.05 -10.17 16.77
N PRO A 134 4.59 -11.44 16.69
CA PRO A 134 4.98 -12.52 17.57
C PRO A 134 6.49 -12.76 17.60
N ARG A 135 7.04 -13.11 18.77
CA ARG A 135 8.49 -13.42 18.93
C ARG A 135 8.93 -14.61 18.09
N SER A 136 8.04 -15.58 17.87
CA SER A 136 8.26 -16.77 17.04
C SER A 136 8.56 -16.46 15.57
N PHE A 137 8.21 -15.25 15.07
CA PHE A 137 8.52 -14.84 13.70
C PHE A 137 9.99 -14.50 13.46
N GLY A 138 10.82 -14.60 14.48
CA GLY A 138 12.24 -14.31 14.39
C GLY A 138 12.57 -12.82 14.32
N ARG A 139 13.82 -12.49 14.02
CA ARG A 139 14.29 -11.10 13.93
C ARG A 139 13.86 -10.43 12.62
N TRP A 140 13.98 -11.17 11.53
CA TRP A 140 13.65 -10.78 10.17
C TRP A 140 12.42 -11.57 9.75
N VAL A 141 11.29 -10.90 9.67
CA VAL A 141 9.99 -11.57 9.47
C VAL A 141 9.84 -11.98 8.02
N SER A 142 9.56 -13.27 7.77
CA SER A 142 9.31 -13.78 6.42
C SER A 142 8.00 -13.24 5.84
N ARG A 143 7.90 -13.26 4.52
CA ARG A 143 6.70 -12.91 3.77
C ARG A 143 5.44 -13.57 4.34
N ASP A 144 5.48 -14.88 4.55
CA ASP A 144 4.32 -15.63 5.06
C ASP A 144 3.93 -15.22 6.47
N ASN A 145 4.90 -14.94 7.32
CA ASN A 145 4.64 -14.42 8.66
C ASN A 145 4.11 -12.98 8.64
N VAL A 146 4.49 -12.17 7.64
CA VAL A 146 3.86 -10.85 7.44
C VAL A 146 2.39 -11.02 7.05
N VAL A 147 2.08 -11.94 6.13
CA VAL A 147 0.70 -12.24 5.72
C VAL A 147 -0.13 -12.68 6.92
N ARG A 148 0.34 -13.70 7.67
CA ARG A 148 -0.34 -14.18 8.89
C ARG A 148 -0.54 -13.07 9.93
N TYR A 149 0.43 -12.18 10.06
CA TYR A 149 0.32 -11.04 10.95
C TYR A 149 -0.77 -10.07 10.53
N LEU A 150 -0.89 -9.75 9.24
CA LEU A 150 -1.91 -8.83 8.73
C LEU A 150 -3.32 -9.42 8.87
N GLU A 151 -3.49 -10.71 8.59
CA GLU A 151 -4.76 -11.43 8.83
C GLU A 151 -5.15 -11.37 10.31
N LYS A 152 -4.22 -11.80 11.17
CA LYS A 152 -4.46 -11.76 12.63
C LYS A 152 -4.69 -10.34 13.14
N TYR A 153 -4.05 -9.34 12.57
CA TYR A 153 -4.26 -7.95 12.93
C TYR A 153 -5.69 -7.48 12.61
N ALA A 154 -6.17 -7.80 11.41
CA ALA A 154 -7.53 -7.49 10.99
C ALA A 154 -8.58 -8.16 11.89
N GLU A 155 -8.41 -9.45 12.15
CA GLU A 155 -9.27 -10.25 13.03
C GLU A 155 -9.23 -9.75 14.47
N HIS A 156 -8.05 -9.64 15.08
CA HIS A 156 -7.87 -9.22 16.47
C HIS A 156 -8.53 -7.87 16.78
N HIS A 157 -8.43 -6.95 15.84
CA HIS A 157 -9.04 -5.64 15.98
C HIS A 157 -10.45 -5.57 15.41
N GLN A 158 -11.03 -6.67 14.90
CA GLN A 158 -12.38 -6.70 14.31
C GLN A 158 -12.61 -5.53 13.36
N LEU A 159 -11.68 -5.31 12.42
CA LEU A 159 -11.76 -4.19 11.49
C LEU A 159 -12.90 -4.41 10.48
N GLU A 160 -13.64 -3.34 10.17
CA GLU A 160 -14.67 -3.37 9.13
C GLU A 160 -13.98 -3.34 7.76
N ILE A 161 -13.96 -4.47 7.04
CA ILE A 161 -13.26 -4.65 5.78
C ILE A 161 -14.22 -5.22 4.74
N VAL A 162 -14.28 -4.59 3.58
CA VAL A 162 -15.05 -5.07 2.43
C VAL A 162 -14.05 -5.46 1.33
N THR A 163 -13.97 -6.74 1.03
CA THR A 163 -13.12 -7.32 0.00
C THR A 163 -13.83 -7.38 -1.36
N GLY A 164 -13.09 -7.55 -2.46
CA GLY A 164 -13.63 -7.56 -3.82
C GLY A 164 -14.15 -6.20 -4.29
N VAL A 165 -13.70 -5.10 -3.65
CA VAL A 165 -14.12 -3.73 -3.98
C VAL A 165 -12.92 -2.92 -4.44
N GLU A 166 -12.81 -2.71 -5.74
CA GLU A 166 -11.81 -1.81 -6.34
C GLU A 166 -12.40 -0.42 -6.50
N VAL A 167 -11.75 0.59 -5.89
CA VAL A 167 -12.10 1.99 -6.07
C VAL A 167 -11.38 2.51 -7.30
N SER A 168 -12.12 2.97 -8.29
CA SER A 168 -11.59 3.50 -9.55
C SER A 168 -11.42 5.02 -9.53
N ARG A 169 -12.22 5.75 -8.73
CA ARG A 169 -12.22 7.21 -8.69
C ARG A 169 -12.71 7.73 -7.34
N VAL A 170 -12.10 8.82 -6.90
CA VAL A 170 -12.50 9.55 -5.68
C VAL A 170 -12.68 11.01 -6.06
N GLU A 171 -13.84 11.60 -5.73
CA GLU A 171 -14.15 12.99 -6.03
C GLU A 171 -14.95 13.66 -4.89
N PRO A 172 -14.99 15.00 -4.81
CA PRO A 172 -15.82 15.66 -3.82
C PRO A 172 -17.29 15.25 -3.98
N ALA A 173 -17.95 14.97 -2.86
CA ALA A 173 -19.37 14.64 -2.88
C ALA A 173 -20.22 15.79 -3.40
N PRO A 174 -21.34 15.53 -4.10
CA PRO A 174 -22.30 16.56 -4.46
C PRO A 174 -22.72 17.37 -3.23
N GLY A 175 -22.65 18.71 -3.33
CA GLY A 175 -22.89 19.61 -2.19
C GLY A 175 -21.64 19.99 -1.40
N GLY A 176 -20.47 19.44 -1.75
CA GLY A 176 -19.18 19.84 -1.15
C GLY A 176 -18.91 19.29 0.24
N ASP A 177 -19.78 18.38 0.74
CA ASP A 177 -19.69 17.82 2.09
C ASP A 177 -19.23 16.36 2.05
N GLY A 178 -17.92 16.14 2.08
CA GLY A 178 -17.29 14.84 2.07
C GLY A 178 -16.82 14.38 0.68
N TRP A 179 -16.77 13.05 0.49
CA TRP A 179 -16.16 12.39 -0.65
C TRP A 179 -17.10 11.35 -1.25
N LEU A 180 -17.13 11.28 -2.58
CA LEU A 180 -17.79 10.23 -3.34
C LEU A 180 -16.72 9.31 -3.93
N LEU A 181 -16.87 8.00 -3.72
CA LEU A 181 -15.99 6.96 -4.25
C LEU A 181 -16.77 6.12 -5.26
N HIS A 182 -16.24 6.01 -6.46
CA HIS A 182 -16.75 5.08 -7.48
C HIS A 182 -15.99 3.76 -7.39
N ALA A 183 -16.72 2.66 -7.27
CA ALA A 183 -16.16 1.34 -7.05
C ALA A 183 -16.78 0.28 -7.98
N THR A 184 -16.16 -0.89 -8.02
CA THR A 184 -16.60 -2.05 -8.80
C THR A 184 -18.11 -2.30 -8.70
N GLY A 185 -18.74 -2.65 -9.81
CA GLY A 185 -20.18 -2.92 -9.89
C GLY A 185 -21.05 -1.66 -9.90
N GLY A 186 -20.49 -0.51 -10.28
CA GLY A 186 -21.24 0.76 -10.32
C GLY A 186 -21.62 1.31 -8.95
N ARG A 187 -20.95 0.86 -7.89
CA ARG A 187 -21.20 1.31 -6.52
C ARG A 187 -20.69 2.73 -6.31
N GLU A 188 -21.54 3.53 -5.70
CA GLU A 188 -21.20 4.87 -5.21
C GLU A 188 -21.23 4.90 -3.70
N LEU A 189 -20.12 5.27 -3.08
CA LEU A 189 -19.96 5.26 -1.63
C LEU A 189 -19.64 6.67 -1.16
N THR A 190 -20.43 7.20 -0.24
CA THR A 190 -20.21 8.54 0.31
C THR A 190 -19.58 8.45 1.70
N GLY A 191 -18.41 9.11 1.85
CA GLY A 191 -17.65 9.16 3.10
C GLY A 191 -17.34 10.58 3.53
N ARG A 192 -17.12 10.82 4.83
CA ARG A 192 -16.70 12.13 5.34
C ARG A 192 -15.22 12.44 5.07
N ALA A 193 -14.39 11.42 4.93
CA ALA A 193 -12.98 11.52 4.57
C ALA A 193 -12.52 10.25 3.88
N VAL A 194 -11.40 10.33 3.16
CA VAL A 194 -10.79 9.21 2.45
C VAL A 194 -9.31 9.12 2.80
N VAL A 195 -8.84 7.90 3.05
CA VAL A 195 -7.41 7.58 3.20
C VAL A 195 -6.98 6.65 2.08
N VAL A 196 -6.13 7.14 1.18
CA VAL A 196 -5.56 6.32 0.11
C VAL A 196 -4.34 5.58 0.66
N ALA A 197 -4.43 4.25 0.73
CA ALA A 197 -3.42 3.32 1.25
C ALA A 197 -3.15 2.16 0.29
N THR A 198 -3.25 2.41 -1.03
CA THR A 198 -3.15 1.39 -2.09
C THR A 198 -1.73 0.83 -2.28
N GLY A 199 -0.75 1.43 -1.63
CA GLY A 199 0.62 0.93 -1.59
C GLY A 199 1.55 1.50 -2.66
N HIS A 200 2.85 1.40 -2.37
CA HIS A 200 3.91 1.95 -3.22
C HIS A 200 4.18 1.08 -4.46
N ASN A 201 4.05 -0.24 -4.33
CA ASN A 201 4.30 -1.24 -5.38
C ASN A 201 2.96 -1.73 -5.92
N HIS A 202 2.26 -0.89 -6.70
CA HIS A 202 0.93 -1.23 -7.20
C HIS A 202 0.98 -1.96 -8.54
N THR A 203 1.51 -1.33 -9.57
CA THR A 203 1.54 -1.87 -10.94
C THR A 203 2.98 -2.13 -11.37
N PRO A 204 3.32 -3.34 -11.84
CA PRO A 204 4.60 -3.66 -12.44
C PRO A 204 4.96 -2.69 -13.56
N ARG A 205 6.21 -2.26 -13.61
CA ARG A 205 6.71 -1.38 -14.67
C ARG A 205 7.73 -2.12 -15.54
N LEU A 206 7.37 -2.42 -16.76
CA LEU A 206 8.30 -2.83 -17.81
C LEU A 206 8.70 -1.59 -18.61
N PRO A 207 10.00 -1.27 -18.76
CA PRO A 207 10.45 -0.20 -19.66
C PRO A 207 10.09 -0.50 -21.13
N GLU A 208 9.93 0.56 -21.89
CA GLU A 208 9.74 0.47 -23.34
C GLU A 208 11.12 0.31 -24.02
N TRP A 209 11.65 -0.90 -23.95
CA TRP A 209 12.89 -1.22 -24.65
C TRP A 209 12.63 -1.39 -26.15
N PRO A 210 13.48 -0.83 -27.02
CA PRO A 210 13.43 -1.12 -28.45
C PRO A 210 13.49 -2.63 -28.70
N GLY A 211 12.64 -3.13 -29.59
CA GLY A 211 12.59 -4.55 -29.95
C GLY A 211 11.93 -5.49 -28.93
N ARG A 212 11.45 -4.99 -27.80
CA ARG A 212 10.83 -5.82 -26.75
C ARG A 212 9.67 -6.68 -27.29
N ASP A 213 8.82 -6.09 -28.11
CA ASP A 213 7.59 -6.74 -28.58
C ASP A 213 7.86 -7.82 -29.65
N SER A 214 9.06 -7.83 -30.27
CA SER A 214 9.53 -8.87 -31.18
C SER A 214 10.43 -9.90 -30.52
N TYR A 215 10.75 -9.74 -29.24
CA TYR A 215 11.59 -10.67 -28.51
C TYR A 215 10.87 -12.01 -28.30
N THR A 216 11.49 -13.10 -28.72
CA THR A 216 10.93 -14.47 -28.66
C THR A 216 11.30 -15.22 -27.40
N GLY A 217 12.29 -14.72 -26.62
CA GLY A 217 12.69 -15.29 -25.34
C GLY A 217 11.70 -15.01 -24.22
N GLU A 218 11.86 -15.71 -23.12
CA GLU A 218 11.00 -15.52 -21.93
C GLU A 218 11.36 -14.22 -21.20
N LEU A 219 10.41 -13.28 -21.14
CA LEU A 219 10.53 -12.02 -20.41
C LEU A 219 9.39 -11.91 -19.42
N LEU A 220 9.71 -11.82 -18.13
CA LEU A 220 8.71 -11.60 -17.06
C LEU A 220 9.13 -10.45 -16.15
N HIS A 221 8.14 -9.83 -15.50
CA HIS A 221 8.42 -8.88 -14.43
C HIS A 221 8.71 -9.62 -13.11
N ALA A 222 9.59 -9.07 -12.27
CA ALA A 222 9.92 -9.65 -10.95
C ALA A 222 8.71 -9.81 -10.01
N GLY A 223 7.58 -9.17 -10.30
CA GLY A 223 6.29 -9.40 -9.63
C GLY A 223 5.71 -10.78 -9.87
N ASP A 224 6.11 -11.46 -10.95
CA ASP A 224 5.66 -12.80 -11.32
C ASP A 224 6.63 -13.89 -10.84
N TYR A 225 7.84 -13.51 -10.45
CA TYR A 225 8.80 -14.42 -9.85
C TYR A 225 8.33 -14.89 -8.46
N ARG A 226 8.43 -16.19 -8.17
CA ARG A 226 8.04 -16.79 -6.89
C ARG A 226 9.22 -17.43 -6.16
N ASN A 227 9.93 -18.33 -6.84
CA ASN A 227 11.06 -19.06 -6.29
C ASN A 227 11.97 -19.54 -7.43
N PRO A 228 13.19 -20.05 -7.14
CA PRO A 228 14.16 -20.40 -8.17
C PRO A 228 13.89 -21.72 -8.87
N ALA A 229 12.96 -22.57 -8.39
CA ALA A 229 12.78 -23.92 -8.92
C ALA A 229 12.56 -24.00 -10.45
N PRO A 230 11.75 -23.11 -11.09
CA PRO A 230 11.58 -23.14 -12.55
C PRO A 230 12.84 -22.76 -13.35
N TYR A 231 13.83 -22.20 -12.70
CA TYR A 231 15.04 -21.64 -13.33
C TYR A 231 16.29 -22.47 -13.06
N THR A 232 16.17 -23.62 -12.40
CA THR A 232 17.28 -24.56 -12.17
C THR A 232 17.87 -24.99 -13.51
N GLY A 233 19.21 -24.89 -13.66
CA GLY A 233 19.95 -25.21 -14.89
C GLY A 233 19.83 -24.17 -16.00
N ARG A 234 19.03 -23.11 -15.86
CA ARG A 234 18.81 -22.06 -16.87
C ARG A 234 19.81 -20.91 -16.74
N ASP A 235 20.06 -20.23 -17.84
CA ASP A 235 20.78 -18.96 -17.90
C ASP A 235 19.80 -17.80 -17.72
N VAL A 236 19.93 -17.05 -16.63
CA VAL A 236 18.95 -16.02 -16.27
C VAL A 236 19.57 -14.64 -16.22
N LEU A 237 18.97 -13.68 -16.91
CA LEU A 237 19.29 -12.26 -16.81
C LEU A 237 18.29 -11.56 -15.87
N VAL A 238 18.78 -11.02 -14.75
CA VAL A 238 17.99 -10.14 -13.86
C VAL A 238 18.30 -8.69 -14.23
N VAL A 239 17.27 -7.90 -14.55
CA VAL A 239 17.41 -6.50 -14.96
C VAL A 239 17.06 -5.56 -13.82
N GLY A 240 18.07 -4.87 -13.28
CA GLY A 240 17.92 -3.91 -12.19
C GLY A 240 18.45 -4.41 -10.86
N VAL A 241 19.21 -3.57 -10.18
CA VAL A 241 19.92 -3.86 -8.91
C VAL A 241 19.28 -3.16 -7.71
N GLY A 242 17.93 -3.13 -7.67
CA GLY A 242 17.20 -2.80 -6.44
C GLY A 242 17.21 -3.98 -5.46
N ASN A 243 16.55 -3.84 -4.28
CA ASN A 243 16.44 -4.95 -3.32
C ASN A 243 15.87 -6.22 -3.96
N THR A 244 14.81 -6.09 -4.74
CA THR A 244 14.18 -7.23 -5.45
C THR A 244 15.15 -7.93 -6.40
N GLY A 245 15.81 -7.20 -7.29
CA GLY A 245 16.74 -7.82 -8.23
C GLY A 245 17.96 -8.43 -7.56
N ALA A 246 18.49 -7.78 -6.52
CA ALA A 246 19.58 -8.31 -5.72
C ALA A 246 19.23 -9.64 -5.03
N GLU A 247 18.04 -9.72 -4.44
CA GLU A 247 17.55 -10.92 -3.76
C GLU A 247 17.22 -12.05 -4.72
N ILE A 248 16.56 -11.75 -5.85
CA ILE A 248 16.26 -12.73 -6.90
C ILE A 248 17.55 -13.30 -7.50
N ALA A 249 18.56 -12.45 -7.78
CA ALA A 249 19.85 -12.94 -8.29
C ALA A 249 20.53 -13.92 -7.33
N VAL A 250 20.49 -13.64 -6.02
CA VAL A 250 21.01 -14.56 -5.00
C VAL A 250 20.17 -15.84 -4.92
N ASP A 251 18.85 -15.73 -4.97
CA ASP A 251 17.93 -16.86 -4.92
C ASP A 251 18.13 -17.82 -6.09
N LEU A 252 18.30 -17.31 -7.29
CA LEU A 252 18.61 -18.07 -8.49
C LEU A 252 19.93 -18.83 -8.40
N VAL A 253 20.99 -18.15 -7.88
CA VAL A 253 22.29 -18.81 -7.63
C VAL A 253 22.15 -19.94 -6.63
N GLU A 254 21.42 -19.74 -5.56
CA GLU A 254 21.20 -20.76 -4.51
C GLU A 254 20.29 -21.89 -5.00
N GLY A 255 19.35 -21.58 -5.92
CA GLY A 255 18.44 -22.54 -6.52
C GLY A 255 19.00 -23.31 -7.73
N GLY A 256 20.29 -23.11 -8.07
CA GLY A 256 20.97 -23.91 -9.08
C GLY A 256 20.74 -23.45 -10.52
N ALA A 257 20.46 -22.18 -10.78
CA ALA A 257 20.55 -21.63 -12.12
C ALA A 257 21.97 -21.84 -12.68
N SER A 258 22.10 -22.20 -13.95
CA SER A 258 23.41 -22.48 -14.58
C SER A 258 24.29 -21.23 -14.69
N ARG A 259 23.64 -20.08 -14.93
CA ARG A 259 24.25 -18.77 -15.00
C ARG A 259 23.29 -17.71 -14.51
N VAL A 260 23.77 -16.75 -13.73
CA VAL A 260 22.99 -15.59 -13.29
C VAL A 260 23.72 -14.31 -13.67
N ARG A 261 23.10 -13.51 -14.51
CA ARG A 261 23.58 -12.19 -14.90
C ARG A 261 22.72 -11.12 -14.25
N LEU A 262 23.35 -10.03 -13.80
CA LEU A 262 22.67 -8.88 -13.21
C LEU A 262 22.95 -7.64 -14.02
N ALA A 263 21.97 -7.13 -14.77
CA ALA A 263 22.11 -5.93 -15.57
C ALA A 263 21.97 -4.67 -14.69
N VAL A 264 22.99 -3.84 -14.68
CA VAL A 264 23.09 -2.66 -13.82
C VAL A 264 23.21 -1.38 -14.64
N ARG A 265 22.23 -0.48 -14.52
CA ARG A 265 22.25 0.83 -15.17
C ARG A 265 22.98 1.88 -14.34
N THR A 266 22.75 1.87 -13.04
CA THR A 266 23.33 2.84 -12.09
C THR A 266 23.81 2.06 -10.87
N ALA A 267 25.03 2.31 -10.46
CA ALA A 267 25.63 1.68 -9.29
C ALA A 267 24.77 1.96 -8.02
N PRO A 268 24.36 0.93 -7.27
CA PRO A 268 23.54 1.09 -6.09
C PRO A 268 24.38 1.41 -4.86
N HIS A 269 23.80 2.15 -3.91
CA HIS A 269 24.30 2.08 -2.54
C HIS A 269 23.93 0.72 -1.93
N ILE A 270 24.92 -0.02 -1.45
CA ILE A 270 24.71 -1.30 -0.76
C ILE A 270 25.02 -1.11 0.72
N VAL A 271 24.12 -1.60 1.58
CA VAL A 271 24.29 -1.59 3.03
C VAL A 271 24.08 -3.00 3.57
N ARG A 272 24.84 -3.43 4.55
CA ARG A 272 24.60 -4.67 5.23
C ARG A 272 23.33 -4.54 6.08
N ARG A 273 22.41 -5.51 5.99
CA ARG A 273 21.18 -5.55 6.79
C ARG A 273 21.46 -5.47 8.30
N SER A 274 22.57 -6.06 8.74
CA SER A 274 23.09 -5.89 10.10
C SER A 274 24.62 -6.03 10.14
N THR A 275 25.24 -5.32 11.09
CA THR A 275 26.69 -5.40 11.36
C THR A 275 26.87 -5.63 12.85
N ALA A 276 27.58 -6.69 13.24
CA ALA A 276 27.81 -7.08 14.65
C ALA A 276 26.54 -7.04 15.50
N GLY A 277 25.43 -7.55 14.98
CA GLY A 277 24.13 -7.56 15.67
C GLY A 277 23.33 -6.25 15.61
N TRP A 278 23.92 -5.14 15.14
CA TRP A 278 23.23 -3.85 14.98
C TRP A 278 22.55 -3.78 13.61
N ALA A 279 21.22 -3.63 13.58
CA ALA A 279 20.49 -3.52 12.32
C ALA A 279 20.64 -2.11 11.71
N ALA A 280 20.78 -2.02 10.39
CA ALA A 280 20.89 -0.75 9.65
C ALA A 280 19.70 0.20 9.91
N GLN A 281 18.52 -0.37 10.17
CA GLN A 281 17.32 0.39 10.55
C GLN A 281 17.54 1.29 11.78
N PHE A 282 18.26 0.84 12.80
CA PHE A 282 18.52 1.64 14.00
C PHE A 282 19.35 2.88 13.68
N THR A 283 20.38 2.72 12.83
CA THR A 283 21.18 3.84 12.34
C THR A 283 20.29 4.82 11.56
N GLY A 284 19.45 4.33 10.64
CA GLY A 284 18.51 5.16 9.89
C GLY A 284 17.56 5.97 10.78
N ILE A 285 17.09 5.38 11.89
CA ILE A 285 16.23 6.08 12.86
C ILE A 285 17.03 7.17 13.60
N LEU A 286 18.24 6.86 14.03
CA LEU A 286 19.09 7.77 14.80
C LEU A 286 19.46 9.02 14.01
N VAL A 287 19.86 8.85 12.75
CA VAL A 287 20.37 9.94 11.91
C VAL A 287 19.30 10.73 11.16
N ARG A 288 18.04 10.30 11.17
CA ARG A 288 16.96 10.87 10.33
C ARG A 288 16.68 12.36 10.56
N ARG A 289 17.08 12.92 11.72
CA ARG A 289 16.91 14.33 12.07
C ARG A 289 18.16 15.18 11.88
N LEU A 290 19.27 14.54 11.51
CA LEU A 290 20.54 15.24 11.28
C LEU A 290 20.58 15.82 9.85
N PRO A 291 21.35 16.90 9.63
CA PRO A 291 21.58 17.42 8.28
C PRO A 291 22.19 16.34 7.36
N VAL A 292 21.59 16.12 6.18
CA VAL A 292 21.95 15.04 5.26
C VAL A 292 23.42 15.06 4.90
N ARG A 293 24.00 16.24 4.62
CA ARG A 293 25.41 16.40 4.27
C ARG A 293 26.35 15.91 5.39
N LEU A 294 25.99 16.15 6.65
CA LEU A 294 26.76 15.67 7.80
C LEU A 294 26.70 14.14 7.90
N VAL A 295 25.50 13.59 7.71
CA VAL A 295 25.30 12.14 7.75
C VAL A 295 26.08 11.45 6.61
N ASP A 296 26.04 11.98 5.39
CA ASP A 296 26.78 11.44 4.25
C ASP A 296 28.31 11.52 4.48
N ALA A 297 28.81 12.63 5.05
CA ALA A 297 30.23 12.77 5.37
C ALA A 297 30.71 11.72 6.39
N LEU A 298 29.89 11.41 7.40
CA LEU A 298 30.20 10.39 8.41
C LEU A 298 30.00 8.95 7.89
N ALA A 299 28.97 8.74 7.06
CA ALA A 299 28.65 7.42 6.52
C ALA A 299 29.64 6.93 5.44
N GLY A 300 30.24 7.84 4.68
CA GLY A 300 31.15 7.50 3.58
C GLY A 300 32.32 6.60 3.99
N PRO A 301 33.14 6.94 4.99
CA PRO A 301 34.21 6.09 5.49
C PRO A 301 33.70 4.74 6.02
N MET A 302 32.60 4.74 6.77
CA MET A 302 32.01 3.51 7.31
C MET A 302 31.51 2.57 6.19
N ALA A 303 30.93 3.12 5.13
CA ALA A 303 30.49 2.35 3.97
C ALA A 303 31.69 1.68 3.26
N LYS A 304 32.83 2.39 3.13
CA LYS A 304 34.05 1.83 2.53
C LYS A 304 34.64 0.64 3.30
N VAL A 305 34.48 0.63 4.62
CA VAL A 305 34.93 -0.48 5.47
C VAL A 305 33.93 -1.64 5.49
N SER A 306 32.62 -1.34 5.49
CA SER A 306 31.58 -2.35 5.62
C SER A 306 31.25 -3.09 4.32
N VAL A 307 31.42 -2.45 3.17
CA VAL A 307 31.17 -3.01 1.84
C VAL A 307 32.47 -3.02 1.04
N PRO A 308 32.98 -4.19 0.60
CA PRO A 308 34.18 -4.28 -0.21
C PRO A 308 34.01 -3.54 -1.55
N ASP A 309 35.11 -3.20 -2.17
CA ASP A 309 35.09 -2.67 -3.53
C ASP A 309 34.77 -3.81 -4.51
N LEU A 310 33.75 -3.63 -5.31
CA LEU A 310 33.30 -4.57 -6.34
C LEU A 310 33.53 -4.02 -7.76
N SER A 311 34.30 -2.97 -7.91
CA SER A 311 34.56 -2.33 -9.22
C SER A 311 35.18 -3.31 -10.21
N ALA A 312 36.11 -4.17 -9.75
CA ALA A 312 36.70 -5.21 -10.58
C ALA A 312 35.71 -6.26 -11.07
N GLN A 313 34.55 -6.39 -10.40
CA GLN A 313 33.44 -7.27 -10.79
C GLN A 313 32.33 -6.51 -11.55
N GLY A 314 32.58 -5.29 -12.01
CA GLY A 314 31.59 -4.50 -12.75
C GLY A 314 30.57 -3.75 -11.89
N LEU A 315 30.72 -3.73 -10.57
CA LEU A 315 29.81 -3.03 -9.67
C LEU A 315 30.57 -1.95 -8.87
N PRO A 316 30.85 -0.79 -9.47
CA PRO A 316 31.58 0.28 -8.81
C PRO A 316 30.76 0.90 -7.68
N ARG A 317 31.44 1.55 -6.76
CA ARG A 317 30.76 2.37 -5.73
C ARG A 317 30.12 3.59 -6.35
N PRO A 318 28.90 3.98 -5.90
CA PRO A 318 28.30 5.25 -6.32
C PRO A 318 29.16 6.43 -5.81
N ASP A 319 29.21 7.48 -6.60
CA ASP A 319 29.90 8.75 -6.32
C ASP A 319 29.06 9.72 -5.46
N THR A 320 27.79 9.39 -5.25
CA THR A 320 26.82 10.19 -4.49
C THR A 320 26.74 9.76 -3.01
N GLY A 321 26.23 10.65 -2.14
CA GLY A 321 25.95 10.32 -0.75
C GLY A 321 24.75 9.38 -0.60
N LEU A 322 24.84 8.43 0.33
CA LEU A 322 23.76 7.46 0.59
C LEU A 322 22.46 8.16 0.99
N TYR A 323 22.53 9.08 1.94
CA TYR A 323 21.35 9.77 2.47
C TYR A 323 20.80 10.82 1.51
N SER A 324 21.66 11.44 0.71
CA SER A 324 21.26 12.31 -0.40
C SER A 324 20.38 11.53 -1.38
N ARG A 325 20.79 10.33 -1.79
CA ARG A 325 20.03 9.46 -2.69
C ARG A 325 18.72 8.98 -2.07
N VAL A 326 18.71 8.70 -0.77
CA VAL A 326 17.47 8.34 -0.05
C VAL A 326 16.46 9.49 -0.07
N ASN A 327 16.89 10.72 0.11
CA ASN A 327 16.03 11.91 0.01
C ASN A 327 15.46 12.13 -1.40
N GLU A 328 16.19 11.73 -2.44
CA GLU A 328 15.69 11.70 -3.82
C GLU A 328 14.70 10.58 -4.10
N GLY A 329 14.49 9.68 -3.12
CA GLY A 329 13.55 8.55 -3.19
C GLY A 329 14.19 7.21 -3.58
N SER A 330 15.52 7.12 -3.69
CA SER A 330 16.22 5.85 -3.91
C SER A 330 16.38 5.09 -2.59
N ILE A 331 16.18 3.77 -2.61
CA ILE A 331 16.40 2.91 -1.45
C ILE A 331 17.76 2.20 -1.63
N PRO A 332 18.63 2.17 -0.61
CA PRO A 332 19.83 1.36 -0.67
C PRO A 332 19.49 -0.12 -0.75
N VAL A 333 20.29 -0.88 -1.49
CA VAL A 333 20.23 -2.34 -1.51
C VAL A 333 20.68 -2.87 -0.15
N GLN A 334 19.83 -3.63 0.49
CA GLN A 334 20.18 -4.33 1.73
C GLN A 334 20.77 -5.70 1.40
N ASP A 335 22.08 -5.83 1.61
CA ASP A 335 22.79 -7.05 1.26
C ASP A 335 22.28 -8.26 2.07
N VAL A 336 21.81 -9.26 1.34
CA VAL A 336 21.40 -10.57 1.83
C VAL A 336 22.16 -11.69 1.10
N GLY A 337 23.37 -11.39 0.58
CA GLY A 337 24.23 -12.35 -0.11
C GLY A 337 24.78 -11.87 -1.45
N LEU A 338 24.30 -10.76 -1.99
CA LEU A 338 24.73 -10.22 -3.30
C LEU A 338 26.23 -9.93 -3.34
N ILE A 339 26.77 -9.26 -2.31
CA ILE A 339 28.21 -8.97 -2.23
C ILE A 339 29.04 -10.24 -2.38
N ASN A 340 28.66 -11.30 -1.68
CA ASN A 340 29.38 -12.57 -1.72
C ASN A 340 29.22 -13.30 -3.05
N ALA A 341 28.01 -13.28 -3.64
CA ALA A 341 27.71 -13.88 -4.94
C ALA A 341 28.52 -13.21 -6.06
N VAL A 342 28.55 -11.88 -6.09
CA VAL A 342 29.34 -11.10 -7.09
C VAL A 342 30.84 -11.33 -6.89
N ARG A 343 31.37 -11.25 -5.67
CA ARG A 343 32.81 -11.50 -5.38
C ARG A 343 33.27 -12.89 -5.81
N LYS A 344 32.42 -13.90 -5.69
CA LYS A 344 32.74 -15.29 -6.07
C LYS A 344 32.46 -15.58 -7.55
N GLY A 345 32.06 -14.58 -8.35
CA GLY A 345 31.70 -14.75 -9.76
C GLY A 345 30.44 -15.60 -9.99
N ARG A 346 29.60 -15.82 -8.95
CA ARG A 346 28.35 -16.57 -9.11
C ARG A 346 27.23 -15.70 -9.69
N VAL A 347 27.31 -14.40 -9.53
CA VAL A 347 26.49 -13.40 -10.23
C VAL A 347 27.42 -12.56 -11.08
N GLU A 348 27.27 -12.62 -12.39
CA GLU A 348 27.97 -11.79 -13.36
C GLU A 348 27.26 -10.45 -13.48
N VAL A 349 27.96 -9.36 -13.19
CA VAL A 349 27.44 -8.03 -13.42
C VAL A 349 27.65 -7.64 -14.88
N VAL A 350 26.59 -7.21 -15.55
CA VAL A 350 26.60 -6.79 -16.95
C VAL A 350 26.06 -5.35 -17.10
N ALA A 351 26.37 -4.74 -18.25
CA ALA A 351 25.86 -3.39 -18.57
C ALA A 351 24.31 -3.37 -18.63
N ALA A 352 23.73 -2.19 -18.61
CA ALA A 352 22.29 -2.02 -18.71
C ALA A 352 21.73 -2.66 -19.98
N VAL A 353 20.49 -3.11 -19.93
CA VAL A 353 19.74 -3.49 -21.13
C VAL A 353 19.39 -2.23 -21.91
N GLU A 354 19.76 -2.18 -23.18
CA GLU A 354 19.44 -1.09 -24.10
C GLU A 354 18.26 -1.44 -25.00
N GLY A 355 18.13 -2.72 -25.41
CA GLY A 355 17.06 -3.20 -26.26
C GLY A 355 17.03 -4.71 -26.38
N PHE A 356 16.18 -5.18 -27.28
CA PHE A 356 16.02 -6.58 -27.64
C PHE A 356 16.11 -6.75 -29.17
N GLU A 357 16.70 -7.82 -29.59
CA GLU A 357 16.57 -8.39 -30.94
C GLU A 357 15.66 -9.62 -30.86
N GLU A 358 15.38 -10.29 -31.94
CA GLU A 358 14.43 -11.41 -31.98
C GLU A 358 14.73 -12.48 -30.92
N ASP A 359 15.99 -12.87 -30.77
CA ASP A 359 16.45 -13.90 -29.81
C ASP A 359 17.49 -13.41 -28.81
N LYS A 360 17.84 -12.11 -28.81
CA LYS A 360 18.97 -11.58 -28.05
C LYS A 360 18.61 -10.34 -27.25
N VAL A 361 19.30 -10.16 -26.14
CA VAL A 361 19.29 -8.94 -25.34
C VAL A 361 20.52 -8.10 -25.67
N VAL A 362 20.31 -6.86 -26.08
CA VAL A 362 21.36 -5.90 -26.39
C VAL A 362 21.70 -5.10 -25.13
N LEU A 363 22.97 -5.09 -24.78
CA LEU A 363 23.49 -4.35 -23.62
C LEU A 363 24.11 -3.01 -24.05
N ALA A 364 24.12 -2.04 -23.13
CA ALA A 364 24.65 -0.68 -23.37
C ALA A 364 26.17 -0.62 -23.68
N ASP A 365 26.90 -1.70 -23.50
CA ASP A 365 28.30 -1.85 -23.91
C ASP A 365 28.46 -2.49 -25.29
N GLY A 366 27.34 -2.68 -26.01
CA GLY A 366 27.30 -3.27 -27.35
C GLY A 366 27.30 -4.79 -27.38
N ARG A 367 27.42 -5.47 -26.25
CA ARG A 367 27.32 -6.94 -26.17
C ARG A 367 25.90 -7.41 -26.45
N ARG A 368 25.79 -8.56 -27.12
CA ARG A 368 24.55 -9.30 -27.33
C ARG A 368 24.62 -10.60 -26.56
N ILE A 369 23.60 -10.86 -25.76
CA ILE A 369 23.48 -12.07 -24.95
C ILE A 369 22.15 -12.75 -25.22
N ASP A 370 22.09 -14.05 -25.04
CA ASP A 370 20.92 -14.92 -25.27
C ASP A 370 20.55 -15.69 -24.00
N PRO A 371 20.04 -15.01 -22.96
CA PRO A 371 19.60 -15.70 -21.75
C PRO A 371 18.32 -16.50 -22.03
N ASP A 372 18.17 -17.66 -21.35
CA ASP A 372 16.93 -18.45 -21.40
C ASP A 372 15.74 -17.68 -20.84
N VAL A 373 16.01 -16.76 -19.86
CA VAL A 373 14.97 -15.97 -19.19
C VAL A 373 15.49 -14.60 -18.82
N VAL A 374 14.65 -13.58 -19.01
CA VAL A 374 14.86 -12.22 -18.54
C VAL A 374 13.85 -11.91 -17.43
N ILE A 375 14.33 -11.59 -16.23
CA ILE A 375 13.51 -11.17 -15.09
C ILE A 375 13.70 -9.67 -14.87
N ALA A 376 12.69 -8.88 -15.23
CA ALA A 376 12.72 -7.42 -15.11
C ALA A 376 12.38 -6.96 -13.68
N ALA A 377 13.41 -6.70 -12.86
CA ALA A 377 13.28 -6.10 -11.53
C ALA A 377 13.28 -4.56 -11.59
N THR A 378 12.45 -4.01 -12.47
CA THR A 378 12.44 -2.60 -12.88
C THR A 378 11.48 -1.73 -12.07
N GLY A 379 10.92 -2.30 -11.00
CA GLY A 379 10.09 -1.60 -10.02
C GLY A 379 8.63 -1.47 -10.45
N TYR A 380 7.92 -0.57 -9.75
CA TYR A 380 6.47 -0.42 -9.84
C TYR A 380 6.09 1.06 -9.98
N VAL A 381 4.90 1.31 -10.52
CA VAL A 381 4.22 2.60 -10.46
C VAL A 381 3.08 2.54 -9.43
N ARG A 382 2.70 3.70 -8.89
CA ARG A 382 1.69 3.80 -7.82
C ARG A 382 0.26 3.72 -8.34
N ALA A 383 0.05 4.03 -9.62
CA ALA A 383 -1.24 4.04 -10.30
C ALA A 383 -2.31 4.88 -9.57
N LEU A 384 -1.93 6.05 -9.09
CA LEU A 384 -2.83 6.99 -8.41
C LEU A 384 -3.56 7.91 -9.36
N GLU A 385 -3.08 8.03 -10.61
CA GLU A 385 -3.59 8.95 -11.62
C GLU A 385 -5.07 8.68 -11.93
N GLY A 386 -5.48 7.42 -12.03
CA GLY A 386 -6.88 7.04 -12.25
C GLY A 386 -7.77 7.41 -11.06
N ILE A 387 -7.28 7.22 -9.85
CA ILE A 387 -8.07 7.36 -8.62
C ILE A 387 -8.23 8.85 -8.25
N VAL A 388 -7.14 9.64 -8.27
CA VAL A 388 -7.10 11.01 -7.74
C VAL A 388 -6.37 12.02 -8.63
N GLY A 389 -5.88 11.63 -9.82
CA GLY A 389 -5.08 12.52 -10.69
C GLY A 389 -5.80 13.79 -11.11
N HIS A 390 -7.12 13.71 -11.34
CA HIS A 390 -7.98 14.86 -11.71
C HIS A 390 -8.14 15.91 -10.59
N LEU A 391 -7.66 15.62 -9.36
CA LEU A 391 -7.74 16.52 -8.21
C LEU A 391 -6.49 17.43 -8.06
N ASP A 392 -5.49 17.31 -8.95
CA ASP A 392 -4.20 18.03 -8.85
C ASP A 392 -3.49 17.82 -7.50
N VAL A 393 -3.55 16.59 -6.97
CA VAL A 393 -2.96 16.23 -5.67
C VAL A 393 -1.70 15.39 -5.81
N LEU A 394 -1.25 15.16 -7.04
CA LEU A 394 -0.04 14.41 -7.38
C LEU A 394 1.04 15.34 -7.95
N ASP A 395 2.31 15.01 -7.70
CA ASP A 395 3.44 15.67 -8.35
C ASP A 395 3.71 15.09 -9.76
N GLY A 396 4.65 15.69 -10.51
CA GLY A 396 5.02 15.23 -11.85
C GLY A 396 5.60 13.80 -11.93
N ARG A 397 5.75 13.11 -10.79
CA ARG A 397 6.15 11.71 -10.69
C ARG A 397 5.03 10.80 -10.19
N GLY A 398 3.78 11.27 -10.20
CA GLY A 398 2.63 10.53 -9.70
C GLY A 398 2.67 10.26 -8.18
N ARG A 399 3.36 11.10 -7.39
CA ARG A 399 3.40 10.97 -5.93
C ARG A 399 2.46 11.98 -5.29
N PRO A 400 1.78 11.62 -4.19
CA PRO A 400 1.00 12.59 -3.43
C PRO A 400 1.86 13.78 -2.98
N VAL A 401 1.36 14.99 -3.17
CA VAL A 401 2.06 16.24 -2.77
C VAL A 401 2.14 16.41 -1.26
N VAL A 402 1.28 15.71 -0.51
CA VAL A 402 1.28 15.63 0.97
C VAL A 402 1.15 14.19 1.42
N HIS A 403 1.55 13.92 2.67
CA HIS A 403 1.54 12.57 3.23
C HIS A 403 1.21 12.61 4.73
N GLY A 404 0.70 11.50 5.27
CA GLY A 404 0.36 11.36 6.68
C GLY A 404 -0.81 12.25 7.10
N ALA A 405 -0.67 13.02 8.17
CA ALA A 405 -1.73 13.83 8.76
C ALA A 405 -2.15 15.06 7.95
N HIS A 406 -1.45 15.35 6.86
CA HIS A 406 -1.73 16.51 6.03
C HIS A 406 -2.65 16.16 4.87
N THR A 407 -3.57 17.08 4.54
CA THR A 407 -4.42 16.98 3.35
C THR A 407 -4.03 18.07 2.35
N PRO A 408 -4.17 17.84 1.03
CA PRO A 408 -3.96 18.89 0.05
C PRO A 408 -4.97 20.04 0.27
N LYS A 409 -4.54 21.28 0.05
CA LYS A 409 -5.43 22.44 0.22
C LYS A 409 -6.69 22.35 -0.65
N LYS A 410 -6.56 21.81 -1.87
CA LYS A 410 -7.66 21.61 -2.83
C LYS A 410 -8.56 20.42 -2.50
N ALA A 411 -8.12 19.52 -1.60
CA ALA A 411 -8.78 18.26 -1.28
C ALA A 411 -8.77 17.99 0.23
N PRO A 412 -9.45 18.84 1.04
CA PRO A 412 -9.52 18.66 2.48
C PRO A 412 -10.24 17.35 2.82
N GLY A 413 -9.72 16.59 3.79
CA GLY A 413 -10.25 15.26 4.15
C GLY A 413 -9.74 14.11 3.28
N LEU A 414 -8.88 14.36 2.27
CA LEU A 414 -8.19 13.33 1.50
C LEU A 414 -6.77 13.14 2.05
N TYR A 415 -6.48 11.95 2.58
CA TYR A 415 -5.20 11.59 3.19
C TYR A 415 -4.47 10.53 2.38
N PHE A 416 -3.14 10.49 2.51
CA PHE A 416 -2.28 9.51 1.83
C PHE A 416 -1.31 8.86 2.80
N THR A 417 -1.16 7.54 2.74
CA THR A 417 -0.16 6.79 3.53
C THR A 417 0.46 5.66 2.71
N GLY A 418 1.76 5.37 2.97
CA GLY A 418 2.46 4.27 2.31
C GLY A 418 3.09 4.62 0.96
N PHE A 419 3.27 5.89 0.63
CA PHE A 419 3.85 6.34 -0.64
C PHE A 419 5.27 6.92 -0.52
N THR A 420 5.87 6.83 0.65
CA THR A 420 7.26 7.21 0.92
C THR A 420 8.14 5.98 1.11
N ASN A 421 9.45 6.12 0.95
CA ASN A 421 10.43 5.06 1.18
C ASN A 421 11.37 5.43 2.36
N PRO A 422 10.88 5.33 3.60
CA PRO A 422 11.64 5.77 4.76
C PRO A 422 12.74 4.78 5.13
N ILE A 423 13.94 5.27 5.38
CA ILE A 423 15.09 4.47 5.87
C ILE A 423 14.82 3.85 7.26
N SER A 424 13.93 4.45 8.04
CA SER A 424 13.47 3.95 9.35
C SER A 424 12.59 2.71 9.27
N GLY A 425 12.14 2.36 8.07
CA GLY A 425 11.30 1.19 7.78
C GLY A 425 9.83 1.53 7.55
N MET A 426 9.28 0.96 6.48
CA MET A 426 7.92 1.25 6.02
C MET A 426 6.87 0.92 7.09
N PHE A 427 6.88 -0.29 7.68
CA PHE A 427 5.90 -0.67 8.71
C PHE A 427 5.86 0.30 9.89
N ARG A 428 7.06 0.73 10.35
CA ARG A 428 7.17 1.72 11.43
C ARG A 428 6.55 3.06 11.06
N GLU A 429 6.84 3.56 9.88
CA GLU A 429 6.30 4.87 9.47
C GLU A 429 4.79 4.78 9.17
N LEU A 430 4.29 3.66 8.62
CA LEU A 430 2.86 3.41 8.49
C LEU A 430 2.13 3.44 9.84
N ALA A 431 2.73 2.84 10.87
CA ALA A 431 2.19 2.89 12.24
C ALA A 431 2.10 4.32 12.77
N LEU A 432 3.18 5.11 12.59
CA LEU A 432 3.22 6.50 13.02
C LEU A 432 2.25 7.39 12.23
N ASP A 433 2.13 7.18 10.93
CA ASP A 433 1.22 7.95 10.08
C ASP A 433 -0.24 7.62 10.39
N ALA A 434 -0.57 6.35 10.63
CA ALA A 434 -1.90 5.92 11.03
C ALA A 434 -2.42 6.68 12.26
N GLU A 435 -1.60 6.78 13.31
CA GLU A 435 -1.96 7.54 14.53
C GLU A 435 -2.13 9.03 14.26
N LYS A 436 -1.25 9.63 13.43
CA LYS A 436 -1.33 11.05 13.08
C LYS A 436 -2.57 11.35 12.23
N ILE A 437 -2.89 10.51 11.25
CA ILE A 437 -4.09 10.61 10.39
C ILE A 437 -5.33 10.53 11.28
N ALA A 438 -5.42 9.51 12.14
CA ALA A 438 -6.58 9.33 13.01
C ALA A 438 -6.83 10.55 13.91
N LYS A 439 -5.76 11.11 14.53
CA LYS A 439 -5.85 12.33 15.33
C LYS A 439 -6.28 13.55 14.49
N ALA A 440 -5.82 13.66 13.23
CA ALA A 440 -6.20 14.76 12.34
C ALA A 440 -7.68 14.67 11.96
N VAL A 441 -8.16 13.49 11.58
CA VAL A 441 -9.57 13.23 11.27
C VAL A 441 -10.48 13.52 12.45
N ALA A 442 -10.14 13.01 13.66
CA ALA A 442 -10.93 13.24 14.86
C ALA A 442 -11.01 14.72 15.24
N ARG A 443 -9.91 15.47 15.11
CA ARG A 443 -9.91 16.93 15.35
C ARG A 443 -10.79 17.70 14.39
N THR A 444 -10.83 17.30 13.12
CA THR A 444 -11.67 17.93 12.10
C THR A 444 -13.15 17.70 12.42
N ALA A 445 -13.53 16.47 12.78
CA ALA A 445 -14.89 16.14 13.23
C ALA A 445 -15.31 16.98 14.44
N GLN A 446 -14.49 17.04 15.49
CA GLN A 446 -14.79 17.85 16.69
C GLN A 446 -14.93 19.35 16.39
N LYS A 447 -14.19 19.87 15.41
CA LYS A 447 -14.34 21.28 15.01
C LYS A 447 -15.65 21.50 14.25
N ALA A 448 -16.04 20.59 13.37
CA ALA A 448 -17.31 20.64 12.67
C ALA A 448 -18.50 20.59 13.64
N GLU A 449 -18.53 19.65 14.56
CA GLU A 449 -19.55 19.52 15.60
C GLU A 449 -19.68 20.79 16.48
N LYS A 450 -18.53 21.36 16.86
CA LYS A 450 -18.55 22.63 17.64
C LYS A 450 -19.11 23.80 16.84
N ALA A 451 -18.79 23.87 15.55
CA ALA A 451 -19.31 24.93 14.66
C ALA A 451 -20.82 24.78 14.46
N GLU A 452 -21.31 23.57 14.26
CA GLU A 452 -22.73 23.25 14.12
C GLU A 452 -23.53 23.62 15.37
N LYS A 453 -23.07 23.16 16.55
CA LYS A 453 -23.68 23.52 17.85
C LYS A 453 -23.68 25.03 18.10
N ALA A 454 -22.65 25.74 17.64
CA ALA A 454 -22.58 27.20 17.74
C ALA A 454 -23.60 27.87 16.82
N ALA A 455 -23.76 27.36 15.59
CA ALA A 455 -24.76 27.85 14.63
C ALA A 455 -26.19 27.60 15.11
N GLU A 456 -26.49 26.42 15.64
CA GLU A 456 -27.81 26.11 16.24
C GLU A 456 -28.15 27.04 17.41
N ARG A 457 -27.19 27.29 18.29
CA ARG A 457 -27.38 28.23 19.41
C ARG A 457 -27.63 29.66 18.93
N ALA A 458 -26.97 30.09 17.85
CA ALA A 458 -27.17 31.40 17.26
C ALA A 458 -28.57 31.55 16.64
N THR A 459 -29.04 30.54 15.90
CA THR A 459 -30.39 30.50 15.30
C THR A 459 -31.49 30.47 16.37
N SER A 460 -31.32 29.64 17.42
CA SER A 460 -32.25 29.59 18.56
C SER A 460 -32.36 30.95 19.28
N LYS A 461 -31.23 31.65 19.47
CA LYS A 461 -31.19 32.95 20.11
C LYS A 461 -31.85 34.06 19.27
N ALA A 462 -31.69 34.00 17.93
CA ALA A 462 -32.34 34.89 16.98
C ALA A 462 -33.85 34.68 16.93
N GLY A 463 -34.32 33.42 16.96
CA GLY A 463 -35.75 33.08 17.02
C GLY A 463 -36.41 33.52 18.32
N ALA A 464 -35.73 33.41 19.47
CA ALA A 464 -36.24 33.86 20.77
C ALA A 464 -36.32 35.39 20.84
N GLY A 465 -35.39 36.10 20.18
CA GLY A 465 -35.44 37.59 20.06
C GLY A 465 -36.58 38.09 19.20
N ALA A 466 -36.92 37.41 18.14
CA ALA A 466 -38.01 37.76 17.21
C ALA A 466 -39.40 37.57 17.87
N THR A 467 -39.56 36.54 18.73
CA THR A 467 -40.83 36.29 19.45
C THR A 467 -41.02 37.27 20.66
N ALA A 468 -39.95 37.78 21.23
CA ALA A 468 -40.02 38.80 22.29
C ALA A 468 -40.37 40.20 21.76
N GLY A 469 -39.90 40.55 20.53
CA GLY A 469 -40.24 41.82 19.88
C GLY A 469 -41.69 41.92 19.36
N ALA A 470 -42.32 40.77 19.06
CA ALA A 470 -43.73 40.75 18.59
C ALA A 470 -44.78 40.93 19.73
N LYS A 471 -44.37 40.77 21.01
CA LYS A 471 -45.28 40.93 22.20
C LYS A 471 -45.33 42.35 22.76
N THR A 472 -44.44 43.28 22.36
CA THR A 472 -44.40 44.63 22.85
C THR A 472 -45.09 45.69 21.94
N GLY A 473 -45.59 45.26 20.75
CA GLY A 473 -46.27 46.16 19.79
C GLY A 473 -47.79 46.24 19.89
N ALA A 474 -48.47 45.57 20.86
CA ALA A 474 -49.90 45.53 20.96
C ALA A 474 -50.41 46.09 22.30
N ARG A 475 -50.07 47.34 22.63
CA ARG A 475 -50.76 48.12 23.65
C ARG A 475 -50.46 49.60 23.33
N ASP A 476 -51.38 50.27 22.68
CA ASP A 476 -51.92 51.58 22.97
C ASP A 476 -52.64 52.16 21.73
N THR A 477 -53.90 51.90 21.60
CA THR A 477 -54.88 52.78 20.93
C THR A 477 -56.22 52.56 21.59
N GLY A 478 -56.44 53.32 22.60
CA GLY A 478 -57.77 53.40 23.26
C GLY A 478 -57.91 54.72 23.93
N ASP A 479 -58.86 55.53 23.38
CA ASP A 479 -59.63 56.51 24.08
C ASP A 479 -59.13 57.97 24.08
N THR A 480 -59.73 58.75 23.18
CA THR A 480 -60.14 60.12 23.50
C THR A 480 -61.47 60.41 22.82
N ARG A 481 -62.47 60.39 23.68
CA ARG A 481 -63.81 60.86 23.34
C ARG A 481 -64.10 62.19 24.01
N ALA A 482 -64.65 63.14 23.23
CA ALA A 482 -65.60 64.14 23.59
C ALA A 482 -65.16 65.34 24.47
N ALA A 483 -65.31 66.50 23.98
CA ALA A 483 -66.48 67.34 24.27
C ALA A 483 -66.25 68.76 23.74
N ARG A 484 -67.24 69.18 23.07
CA ARG A 484 -67.69 70.53 22.62
C ARG A 484 -67.02 71.13 21.44
#